data_5293f2d923f8d83621257dfd9ec347ef
#
_entry.id   5293f2d923f8d83621257dfd9ec347ef
#
_cell.length_a   1.000
_cell.length_b   1.000
_cell.length_c   1.000
_cell.angle_alpha   90.00
_cell.angle_beta   90.00
_cell.angle_gamma   90.00
#
_symmetry.space_group_name_H-M   'P 1'
#
loop_
_entity.id
_entity.type
_entity.pdbx_description
1 polymer ?
#
loop_
_entity_poly.entity_id
_entity_poly.type
_entity_poly.pdbx_seq_one_letter_code
_entity_poly.pdbx_strand_id
1 'polypeptide(L)'
;IYFTMITITTVGYGDIVPVSDQARLIDAFFVTPVRIFVWFIFLGTAYQLIIQRLIEEWRMTRLQNNMQGHVVLCGFGHSGSIAASELLLRGWQPGEIVVMDPDATEVQRAADRGFVGLHGDASSEELLRVAAVDRAHSVIVSVGRDDTTVLVVLTIREIARRVRIIACVGEQENVKLVRASGADVIVSPPRFGGYLMADAVESNATVDFVAEALTFHGGYQLHERDPSQSEIRRAARDFTN
;
A
#
# COMPACT_ATOMS: atom_id res chain seq x y z
N ILE A 1 -21.16 21.69 -44.26
CA ILE A 1 -21.17 21.74 -42.80
C ILE A 1 -22.33 20.90 -42.25
N TYR A 2 -23.59 21.17 -42.59
CA TYR A 2 -24.76 20.44 -42.06
C TYR A 2 -24.65 18.91 -42.28
N PHE A 3 -24.41 18.47 -43.53
CA PHE A 3 -24.23 17.05 -43.88
C PHE A 3 -23.11 16.40 -43.07
N THR A 4 -21.96 17.06 -42.94
CA THR A 4 -20.83 16.54 -42.19
C THR A 4 -21.16 16.39 -40.70
N MET A 5 -21.86 17.37 -40.10
CA MET A 5 -22.27 17.32 -38.69
C MET A 5 -23.24 16.18 -38.40
N ILE A 6 -24.31 16.00 -39.20
CA ILE A 6 -25.30 14.92 -39.00
C ILE A 6 -24.71 13.55 -39.30
N THR A 7 -23.67 13.48 -40.15
CA THR A 7 -22.98 12.24 -40.47
C THR A 7 -21.99 11.86 -39.36
N ILE A 8 -21.19 12.80 -38.83
CA ILE A 8 -20.26 12.56 -37.73
C ILE A 8 -21.00 12.18 -36.45
N THR A 9 -22.12 12.84 -36.16
CA THR A 9 -22.97 12.52 -34.98
C THR A 9 -23.81 11.27 -35.17
N THR A 10 -23.75 10.58 -36.30
CA THR A 10 -24.50 9.35 -36.64
C THR A 10 -26.02 9.53 -36.70
N VAL A 11 -26.54 10.76 -36.75
CA VAL A 11 -27.99 11.05 -36.86
C VAL A 11 -28.53 10.69 -38.22
N GLY A 12 -27.86 11.15 -39.31
CA GLY A 12 -28.11 10.74 -40.69
C GLY A 12 -29.56 10.85 -41.14
N TYR A 13 -30.20 12.04 -41.11
CA TYR A 13 -31.57 12.23 -41.52
C TYR A 13 -31.89 11.81 -42.96
N GLY A 14 -30.87 11.71 -43.83
CA GLY A 14 -31.03 11.29 -45.23
C GLY A 14 -31.63 12.34 -46.15
N ASP A 15 -31.83 13.56 -45.65
CA ASP A 15 -32.35 14.74 -46.40
C ASP A 15 -31.37 15.30 -47.39
N ILE A 16 -30.08 15.19 -47.10
CA ILE A 16 -28.96 15.57 -47.98
C ILE A 16 -28.01 14.39 -48.12
N VAL A 17 -27.85 13.88 -49.34
CA VAL A 17 -26.96 12.76 -49.64
C VAL A 17 -26.04 13.10 -50.81
N PRO A 18 -24.79 12.56 -50.84
CA PRO A 18 -23.90 12.78 -51.99
C PRO A 18 -24.46 12.05 -53.24
N VAL A 19 -24.72 12.82 -54.29
CA VAL A 19 -25.31 12.31 -55.56
C VAL A 19 -24.26 12.03 -56.65
N SER A 20 -23.09 12.69 -56.62
CA SER A 20 -22.02 12.45 -57.60
C SER A 20 -21.07 11.36 -57.11
N ASP A 21 -20.49 10.60 -58.06
CA ASP A 21 -19.50 9.55 -57.71
C ASP A 21 -18.27 10.08 -56.96
N GLN A 22 -17.81 11.29 -57.33
CA GLN A 22 -16.72 11.95 -56.63
C GLN A 22 -17.08 12.29 -55.19
N ALA A 23 -18.29 12.80 -54.94
CA ALA A 23 -18.75 13.12 -53.60
C ALA A 23 -18.89 11.86 -52.73
N ARG A 24 -19.36 10.74 -53.29
CA ARG A 24 -19.42 9.43 -52.62
C ARG A 24 -18.06 8.87 -52.26
N LEU A 25 -17.07 9.04 -53.15
CA LEU A 25 -15.68 8.65 -52.82
C LEU A 25 -15.09 9.47 -51.71
N ILE A 26 -15.31 10.78 -51.68
CA ILE A 26 -14.85 11.66 -50.60
C ILE A 26 -15.53 11.25 -49.28
N ASP A 27 -16.82 11.00 -49.28
CA ASP A 27 -17.55 10.55 -48.08
C ASP A 27 -16.99 9.22 -47.57
N ALA A 28 -16.77 8.25 -48.44
CA ALA A 28 -16.26 6.94 -48.09
C ALA A 28 -14.82 6.95 -47.53
N PHE A 29 -13.93 7.73 -48.16
CA PHE A 29 -12.49 7.72 -47.81
C PHE A 29 -12.07 8.77 -46.78
N PHE A 30 -12.85 9.85 -46.60
CA PHE A 30 -12.52 10.89 -45.63
C PHE A 30 -13.55 11.02 -44.51
N VAL A 31 -14.83 11.18 -44.81
CA VAL A 31 -15.84 11.44 -43.80
C VAL A 31 -16.07 10.22 -42.94
N THR A 32 -16.14 9.02 -43.52
CA THR A 32 -16.38 7.77 -42.78
C THR A 32 -15.20 7.41 -41.85
N PRO A 33 -13.93 7.41 -42.25
CA PRO A 33 -12.81 7.19 -41.35
C PRO A 33 -12.70 8.22 -40.21
N VAL A 34 -12.93 9.53 -40.51
CA VAL A 34 -12.93 10.59 -39.50
C VAL A 34 -14.03 10.31 -38.42
N ARG A 35 -15.23 9.93 -38.89
CA ARG A 35 -16.32 9.57 -37.97
C ARG A 35 -15.93 8.42 -37.03
N ILE A 36 -15.36 7.35 -37.57
CA ILE A 36 -14.91 6.21 -36.80
C ILE A 36 -13.85 6.62 -35.79
N PHE A 37 -12.89 7.47 -36.20
CA PHE A 37 -11.83 7.95 -35.33
C PHE A 37 -12.37 8.79 -34.15
N VAL A 38 -13.36 9.66 -34.40
CA VAL A 38 -14.04 10.44 -33.35
C VAL A 38 -14.71 9.52 -32.32
N TRP A 39 -15.38 8.45 -32.81
CA TRP A 39 -15.98 7.46 -31.93
C TRP A 39 -14.96 6.68 -31.09
N PHE A 40 -13.79 6.33 -31.64
CA PHE A 40 -12.73 5.69 -30.87
C PHE A 40 -12.18 6.60 -29.77
N ILE A 41 -12.00 7.89 -30.06
CA ILE A 41 -11.59 8.86 -29.04
C ILE A 41 -12.63 8.96 -27.92
N PHE A 42 -13.91 9.10 -28.29
CA PHE A 42 -15.01 9.17 -27.34
C PHE A 42 -15.10 7.91 -26.48
N LEU A 43 -15.04 6.73 -27.09
CA LEU A 43 -15.08 5.45 -26.40
C LEU A 43 -13.88 5.25 -25.48
N GLY A 44 -12.67 5.62 -25.93
CA GLY A 44 -11.45 5.57 -25.11
C GLY A 44 -11.52 6.48 -23.88
N THR A 45 -12.03 7.69 -24.07
CA THR A 45 -12.22 8.63 -22.95
C THR A 45 -13.30 8.14 -21.98
N ALA A 46 -14.41 7.64 -22.49
CA ALA A 46 -15.48 7.07 -21.67
C ALA A 46 -14.99 5.83 -20.89
N TYR A 47 -14.16 4.98 -21.51
CA TYR A 47 -13.53 3.85 -20.84
C TYR A 47 -12.65 4.30 -19.68
N GLN A 48 -11.76 5.28 -19.89
CA GLN A 48 -10.88 5.79 -18.84
C GLN A 48 -11.67 6.41 -17.67
N LEU A 49 -12.70 7.19 -17.95
CA LEU A 49 -13.44 7.93 -16.93
C LEU A 49 -14.42 7.06 -16.12
N ILE A 50 -15.01 6.06 -16.75
CA ILE A 50 -16.12 5.32 -16.14
C ILE A 50 -15.65 3.92 -15.69
N ILE A 51 -15.01 3.16 -16.57
CA ILE A 51 -14.72 1.76 -16.32
C ILE A 51 -13.56 1.59 -15.33
N GLN A 52 -12.55 2.46 -15.38
CA GLN A 52 -11.46 2.41 -14.39
C GLN A 52 -12.00 2.67 -12.98
N ARG A 53 -12.86 3.68 -12.78
CA ARG A 53 -13.49 3.93 -11.47
C ARG A 53 -14.35 2.77 -11.00
N LEU A 54 -15.16 2.18 -11.85
CA LEU A 54 -15.99 1.04 -11.48
C LEU A 54 -15.19 -0.20 -11.11
N ILE A 55 -14.07 -0.46 -11.80
CA ILE A 55 -13.18 -1.58 -11.48
C ILE A 55 -12.49 -1.35 -10.13
N GLU A 56 -12.06 -0.13 -9.84
CA GLU A 56 -11.46 0.23 -8.55
C GLU A 56 -12.46 0.07 -7.40
N GLU A 57 -13.69 0.58 -7.54
CA GLU A 57 -14.76 0.41 -6.54
C GLU A 57 -15.13 -1.06 -6.32
N TRP A 58 -15.21 -1.86 -7.39
CA TRP A 58 -15.48 -3.29 -7.31
C TRP A 58 -14.37 -4.07 -6.62
N ARG A 59 -13.12 -3.71 -6.90
CA ARG A 59 -11.94 -4.29 -6.27
C ARG A 59 -11.90 -3.95 -4.78
N MET A 60 -12.21 -2.70 -4.42
CA MET A 60 -12.29 -2.23 -3.04
C MET A 60 -13.37 -2.98 -2.23
N THR A 61 -14.58 -3.11 -2.76
CA THR A 61 -15.70 -3.78 -2.06
C THR A 61 -15.43 -5.27 -1.84
N ARG A 62 -14.77 -5.93 -2.80
CA ARG A 62 -14.41 -7.35 -2.68
C ARG A 62 -13.30 -7.59 -1.67
N LEU A 63 -12.38 -6.64 -1.51
CA LEU A 63 -11.32 -6.67 -0.52
C LEU A 63 -11.88 -6.52 0.90
N GLN A 64 -12.78 -5.57 1.12
CA GLN A 64 -13.41 -5.36 2.43
C GLN A 64 -14.14 -6.60 2.96
N ASN A 65 -14.79 -7.38 2.11
CA ASN A 65 -15.63 -8.50 2.57
C ASN A 65 -14.85 -9.77 2.91
N ASN A 66 -13.65 -9.96 2.37
CA ASN A 66 -12.90 -11.22 2.49
C ASN A 66 -11.61 -11.14 3.34
N MET A 67 -11.17 -9.93 3.74
CA MET A 67 -9.93 -9.80 4.49
C MET A 67 -10.16 -9.91 6.00
N GLN A 68 -9.49 -10.89 6.61
CA GLN A 68 -9.41 -11.08 8.06
C GLN A 68 -8.01 -11.57 8.41
N GLY A 69 -7.47 -11.04 9.50
CA GLY A 69 -6.15 -11.47 9.98
C GLY A 69 -4.97 -11.08 9.10
N HIS A 70 -5.16 -10.19 8.14
CA HIS A 70 -4.14 -9.69 7.20
C HIS A 70 -3.25 -8.62 7.85
N VAL A 71 -2.15 -8.28 7.20
CA VAL A 71 -1.27 -7.18 7.59
C VAL A 71 -1.54 -5.97 6.71
N VAL A 72 -1.70 -4.80 7.32
CA VAL A 72 -1.80 -3.53 6.61
C VAL A 72 -0.46 -2.79 6.73
N LEU A 73 0.09 -2.36 5.60
CA LEU A 73 1.34 -1.63 5.51
C LEU A 73 1.07 -0.23 4.95
N CYS A 74 1.19 0.78 5.80
CA CYS A 74 1.08 2.19 5.46
C CYS A 74 2.46 2.74 5.07
N GLY A 75 2.69 2.98 3.78
CA GLY A 75 3.95 3.38 3.16
C GLY A 75 4.77 2.21 2.63
N PHE A 76 5.05 2.23 1.30
CA PHE A 76 5.83 1.21 0.59
C PHE A 76 7.20 1.71 0.12
N GLY A 77 7.71 2.73 0.78
CA GLY A 77 9.07 3.23 0.58
C GLY A 77 10.13 2.19 1.00
N HIS A 78 11.35 2.66 1.26
CA HIS A 78 12.48 1.76 1.55
C HIS A 78 12.22 0.79 2.71
N SER A 79 11.86 1.30 3.89
CA SER A 79 11.63 0.45 5.08
C SER A 79 10.39 -0.43 4.96
N GLY A 80 9.30 0.10 4.39
CA GLY A 80 8.06 -0.65 4.18
C GLY A 80 8.23 -1.81 3.22
N SER A 81 8.94 -1.60 2.10
CA SER A 81 9.20 -2.66 1.11
C SER A 81 10.09 -3.78 1.64
N ILE A 82 11.05 -3.46 2.53
CA ILE A 82 11.86 -4.46 3.24
C ILE A 82 10.99 -5.25 4.22
N ALA A 83 10.16 -4.56 5.02
CA ALA A 83 9.24 -5.23 5.95
C ALA A 83 8.29 -6.19 5.23
N ALA A 84 7.72 -5.77 4.10
CA ALA A 84 6.87 -6.64 3.27
C ALA A 84 7.63 -7.87 2.75
N SER A 85 8.89 -7.70 2.33
CA SER A 85 9.72 -8.83 1.87
C SER A 85 9.97 -9.83 2.99
N GLU A 86 10.29 -9.34 4.19
CA GLU A 86 10.54 -10.18 5.35
C GLU A 86 9.28 -10.92 5.82
N LEU A 87 8.09 -10.30 5.70
CA LEU A 87 6.82 -10.97 5.99
C LEU A 87 6.59 -12.17 5.06
N LEU A 88 6.92 -12.05 3.76
CA LEU A 88 6.83 -13.18 2.83
C LEU A 88 7.75 -14.34 3.25
N LEU A 89 8.98 -14.03 3.66
CA LEU A 89 9.93 -15.05 4.15
C LEU A 89 9.42 -15.75 5.42
N ARG A 90 8.65 -15.04 6.25
CA ARG A 90 7.99 -15.57 7.46
C ARG A 90 6.69 -16.33 7.18
N GLY A 91 6.34 -16.53 5.91
CA GLY A 91 5.22 -17.37 5.48
C GLY A 91 3.91 -16.63 5.20
N TRP A 92 3.87 -15.30 5.30
CA TRP A 92 2.71 -14.53 4.85
C TRP A 92 2.55 -14.64 3.35
N GLN A 93 1.31 -14.79 2.89
CA GLN A 93 1.03 -14.80 1.46
C GLN A 93 0.93 -13.36 0.92
N PRO A 94 1.32 -13.10 -0.34
CA PRO A 94 1.22 -11.76 -0.91
C PRO A 94 -0.19 -11.15 -0.81
N GLY A 95 -1.24 -11.96 -1.01
CA GLY A 95 -2.64 -11.54 -0.90
C GLY A 95 -3.10 -11.21 0.53
N GLU A 96 -2.32 -11.56 1.55
CA GLU A 96 -2.59 -11.24 2.96
C GLU A 96 -1.92 -9.94 3.42
N ILE A 97 -1.23 -9.24 2.52
CA ILE A 97 -0.56 -7.98 2.81
C ILE A 97 -1.20 -6.88 1.97
N VAL A 98 -1.83 -5.91 2.65
CA VAL A 98 -2.41 -4.70 2.05
C VAL A 98 -1.40 -3.57 2.16
N VAL A 99 -1.03 -2.99 1.05
CA VAL A 99 -0.09 -1.87 0.95
C VAL A 99 -0.84 -0.61 0.61
N MET A 100 -0.66 0.45 1.38
CA MET A 100 -1.19 1.79 1.10
C MET A 100 -0.04 2.77 0.88
N ASP A 101 -0.06 3.50 -0.24
CA ASP A 101 0.94 4.52 -0.52
C ASP A 101 0.31 5.66 -1.36
N PRO A 102 0.66 6.94 -1.10
CA PRO A 102 0.22 8.06 -1.92
C PRO A 102 0.91 8.12 -3.28
N ASP A 103 2.02 7.43 -3.48
CA ASP A 103 2.69 7.30 -4.77
C ASP A 103 2.16 6.09 -5.54
N ALA A 104 1.47 6.36 -6.66
CA ALA A 104 0.94 5.32 -7.54
C ALA A 104 2.03 4.36 -8.06
N THR A 105 3.27 4.82 -8.20
CA THR A 105 4.42 3.99 -8.62
C THR A 105 4.76 2.94 -7.56
N GLU A 106 4.72 3.32 -6.28
CA GLU A 106 4.96 2.41 -5.18
C GLU A 106 3.82 1.38 -5.05
N VAL A 107 2.58 1.82 -5.24
CA VAL A 107 1.40 0.93 -5.25
C VAL A 107 1.51 -0.07 -6.40
N GLN A 108 1.91 0.36 -7.60
CA GLN A 108 2.11 -0.54 -8.73
C GLN A 108 3.23 -1.54 -8.45
N ARG A 109 4.34 -1.07 -7.88
CA ARG A 109 5.47 -1.92 -7.47
C ARG A 109 5.05 -2.99 -6.43
N ALA A 110 4.16 -2.64 -5.52
CA ALA A 110 3.56 -3.58 -4.58
C ALA A 110 2.66 -4.60 -5.29
N ALA A 111 1.81 -4.14 -6.21
CA ALA A 111 0.91 -4.99 -6.98
C ALA A 111 1.67 -5.99 -7.89
N ASP A 112 2.78 -5.57 -8.51
CA ASP A 112 3.65 -6.43 -9.32
C ASP A 112 4.27 -7.59 -8.50
N ARG A 113 4.39 -7.39 -7.19
CA ARG A 113 4.84 -8.42 -6.23
C ARG A 113 3.70 -9.25 -5.65
N GLY A 114 2.47 -9.04 -6.12
CA GLY A 114 1.27 -9.75 -5.72
C GLY A 114 0.59 -9.23 -4.45
N PHE A 115 1.07 -8.13 -3.86
CA PHE A 115 0.42 -7.48 -2.73
C PHE A 115 -0.87 -6.78 -3.16
N VAL A 116 -1.76 -6.56 -2.21
CA VAL A 116 -2.98 -5.78 -2.43
C VAL A 116 -2.64 -4.29 -2.31
N GLY A 117 -2.53 -3.61 -3.46
CA GLY A 117 -2.20 -2.18 -3.50
C GLY A 117 -3.44 -1.29 -3.37
N LEU A 118 -3.40 -0.30 -2.48
CA LEU A 118 -4.36 0.78 -2.32
C LEU A 118 -3.65 2.13 -2.50
N HIS A 119 -4.05 2.89 -3.50
CA HIS A 119 -3.48 4.21 -3.76
C HIS A 119 -4.18 5.28 -2.92
N GLY A 120 -3.41 6.03 -2.14
CA GLY A 120 -3.91 7.16 -1.37
C GLY A 120 -3.15 7.38 -0.06
N ASP A 121 -3.56 8.41 0.67
CA ASP A 121 -2.98 8.79 1.95
C ASP A 121 -3.48 7.88 3.07
N ALA A 122 -2.56 7.24 3.77
CA ALA A 122 -2.85 6.37 4.91
C ALA A 122 -3.46 7.11 6.12
N SER A 123 -3.45 8.44 6.16
CA SER A 123 -4.15 9.23 7.17
C SER A 123 -5.68 9.31 6.93
N SER A 124 -6.14 8.92 5.72
CA SER A 124 -7.55 8.91 5.37
C SER A 124 -8.30 7.79 6.09
N GLU A 125 -9.31 8.17 6.88
CA GLU A 125 -10.20 7.20 7.55
C GLU A 125 -10.89 6.27 6.55
N GLU A 126 -11.35 6.80 5.42
CA GLU A 126 -12.00 6.04 4.37
C GLU A 126 -11.07 4.94 3.81
N LEU A 127 -9.82 5.29 3.50
CA LEU A 127 -8.84 4.35 2.96
C LEU A 127 -8.48 3.26 3.99
N LEU A 128 -8.34 3.62 5.27
CA LEU A 128 -8.10 2.67 6.35
C LEU A 128 -9.29 1.71 6.55
N ARG A 129 -10.52 2.19 6.38
CA ARG A 129 -11.71 1.33 6.39
C ARG A 129 -11.76 0.39 5.18
N VAL A 130 -11.36 0.88 3.99
CA VAL A 130 -11.20 0.02 2.80
C VAL A 130 -10.16 -1.07 3.05
N ALA A 131 -9.05 -0.74 3.71
CA ALA A 131 -8.03 -1.70 4.11
C ALA A 131 -8.47 -2.63 5.25
N ALA A 132 -9.69 -2.49 5.77
CA ALA A 132 -10.26 -3.29 6.85
C ALA A 132 -9.34 -3.39 8.09
N VAL A 133 -8.77 -2.27 8.53
CA VAL A 133 -7.82 -2.22 9.67
C VAL A 133 -8.41 -2.74 10.97
N ASP A 134 -9.74 -2.68 11.11
CA ASP A 134 -10.48 -3.21 12.27
C ASP A 134 -10.43 -4.74 12.38
N ARG A 135 -10.15 -5.43 11.27
CA ARG A 135 -10.02 -6.89 11.18
C ARG A 135 -8.61 -7.37 10.84
N ALA A 136 -7.67 -6.44 10.74
CA ALA A 136 -6.27 -6.73 10.49
C ALA A 136 -5.62 -7.42 11.70
N HIS A 137 -4.65 -8.29 11.44
CA HIS A 137 -3.76 -8.85 12.46
C HIS A 137 -2.88 -7.76 13.06
N SER A 138 -2.30 -6.93 12.20
CA SER A 138 -1.44 -5.81 12.60
C SER A 138 -1.36 -4.75 11.51
N VAL A 139 -0.98 -3.53 11.92
CA VAL A 139 -0.72 -2.42 11.02
C VAL A 139 0.72 -1.95 11.21
N ILE A 140 1.47 -1.87 10.12
CA ILE A 140 2.82 -1.30 10.09
C ILE A 140 2.72 0.09 9.47
N VAL A 141 3.12 1.12 10.21
CA VAL A 141 3.12 2.50 9.76
C VAL A 141 4.55 2.94 9.45
N SER A 142 4.87 3.12 8.16
CA SER A 142 6.20 3.46 7.64
C SER A 142 6.11 4.57 6.58
N VAL A 143 5.46 5.69 6.92
CA VAL A 143 5.09 6.79 5.99
C VAL A 143 6.20 7.84 5.80
N GLY A 144 7.38 7.66 6.35
CA GLY A 144 8.56 8.50 6.11
C GLY A 144 8.59 9.84 6.87
N ARG A 145 7.46 10.33 7.43
CA ARG A 145 7.36 11.57 8.24
C ARG A 145 6.70 11.24 9.57
N ASP A 146 7.31 11.69 10.66
CA ASP A 146 6.83 11.39 12.01
C ASP A 146 5.50 12.07 12.37
N ASP A 147 5.26 13.28 11.85
CA ASP A 147 3.98 13.98 12.00
C ASP A 147 2.84 13.22 11.33
N THR A 148 3.07 12.73 10.13
CA THR A 148 2.12 11.86 9.42
C THR A 148 1.95 10.53 10.15
N THR A 149 3.03 9.94 10.69
CA THR A 149 2.96 8.72 11.51
C THR A 149 2.03 8.89 12.70
N VAL A 150 2.13 10.00 13.45
CA VAL A 150 1.22 10.31 14.57
C VAL A 150 -0.23 10.37 14.10
N LEU A 151 -0.49 11.08 13.01
CA LEU A 151 -1.85 11.23 12.47
C LEU A 151 -2.44 9.88 12.04
N VAL A 152 -1.68 9.06 11.30
CA VAL A 152 -2.10 7.71 10.88
C VAL A 152 -2.41 6.84 12.08
N VAL A 153 -1.54 6.82 13.10
CA VAL A 153 -1.76 6.02 14.33
C VAL A 153 -3.02 6.45 15.06
N LEU A 154 -3.26 7.76 15.20
CA LEU A 154 -4.48 8.30 15.83
C LEU A 154 -5.73 7.87 15.04
N THR A 155 -5.72 8.01 13.72
CA THR A 155 -6.85 7.61 12.85
C THR A 155 -7.12 6.11 12.95
N ILE A 156 -6.07 5.28 12.97
CA ILE A 156 -6.23 3.83 13.17
C ILE A 156 -6.85 3.53 14.53
N ARG A 157 -6.42 4.20 15.61
CA ARG A 157 -6.97 3.96 16.97
C ARG A 157 -8.44 4.36 17.09
N GLU A 158 -8.87 5.37 16.35
CA GLU A 158 -10.29 5.75 16.28
C GLU A 158 -11.15 4.63 15.66
N ILE A 159 -10.64 4.01 14.57
CA ILE A 159 -11.34 2.95 13.84
C ILE A 159 -11.20 1.59 14.54
N ALA A 160 -9.97 1.26 14.98
CA ALA A 160 -9.57 -0.08 15.43
C ALA A 160 -8.79 -0.01 16.75
N ARG A 161 -9.50 0.05 17.87
CA ARG A 161 -8.91 0.25 19.21
C ARG A 161 -7.92 -0.84 19.64
N ARG A 162 -8.02 -2.05 19.13
CA ARG A 162 -7.25 -3.22 19.60
C ARG A 162 -6.25 -3.77 18.58
N VAL A 163 -6.23 -3.25 17.37
CA VAL A 163 -5.27 -3.73 16.37
C VAL A 163 -3.84 -3.40 16.82
N ARG A 164 -2.90 -4.32 16.60
CA ARG A 164 -1.48 -4.10 16.91
C ARG A 164 -0.88 -3.13 15.90
N ILE A 165 -0.34 -2.01 16.38
CA ILE A 165 0.29 -0.96 15.55
C ILE A 165 1.78 -0.94 15.78
N ILE A 166 2.55 -1.17 14.72
CA ILE A 166 4.00 -1.04 14.65
C ILE A 166 4.32 0.24 13.89
N ALA A 167 4.93 1.23 14.53
CA ALA A 167 5.24 2.52 13.91
C ALA A 167 6.74 2.72 13.70
N CYS A 168 7.11 3.14 12.50
CA CYS A 168 8.45 3.58 12.17
C CYS A 168 8.59 5.07 12.52
N VAL A 169 9.69 5.44 13.21
CA VAL A 169 9.98 6.82 13.63
C VAL A 169 11.40 7.18 13.22
N GLY A 170 11.55 8.31 12.53
CA GLY A 170 12.82 8.84 12.10
C GLY A 170 13.58 9.53 13.23
N GLU A 171 12.91 10.41 13.97
CA GLU A 171 13.53 11.26 14.98
C GLU A 171 13.26 10.77 16.42
N GLN A 172 14.32 10.70 17.22
CA GLN A 172 14.26 10.19 18.59
C GLN A 172 13.29 11.00 19.49
N GLU A 173 13.18 12.29 19.28
CA GLU A 173 12.31 13.19 20.05
C GLU A 173 10.84 12.86 19.85
N ASN A 174 10.46 12.35 18.67
CA ASN A 174 9.09 12.01 18.31
C ASN A 174 8.62 10.66 18.84
N VAL A 175 9.50 9.80 19.34
CA VAL A 175 9.15 8.49 19.92
C VAL A 175 8.09 8.59 21.00
N LYS A 176 8.17 9.62 21.87
CA LYS A 176 7.19 9.83 22.94
C LYS A 176 5.81 10.19 22.39
N LEU A 177 5.78 11.01 21.34
CA LEU A 177 4.54 11.46 20.68
C LEU A 177 3.85 10.29 19.97
N VAL A 178 4.60 9.51 19.19
CA VAL A 178 4.07 8.33 18.48
C VAL A 178 3.60 7.25 19.48
N ARG A 179 4.27 7.09 20.61
CA ARG A 179 3.79 6.20 21.69
C ARG A 179 2.51 6.72 22.31
N ALA A 180 2.43 8.01 22.58
CA ALA A 180 1.24 8.64 23.16
C ALA A 180 0.05 8.62 22.20
N SER A 181 0.26 8.63 20.88
CA SER A 181 -0.80 8.46 19.89
C SER A 181 -1.39 7.04 19.84
N GLY A 182 -0.72 6.08 20.50
CA GLY A 182 -1.26 4.72 20.65
C GLY A 182 -0.54 3.62 19.87
N ALA A 183 0.69 3.85 19.38
CA ALA A 183 1.50 2.79 18.79
C ALA A 183 1.94 1.79 19.88
N ASP A 184 1.80 0.47 19.59
CA ASP A 184 2.20 -0.60 20.51
C ASP A 184 3.71 -0.85 20.45
N VAL A 185 4.27 -0.81 19.23
CA VAL A 185 5.70 -1.01 18.99
C VAL A 185 6.24 0.14 18.17
N ILE A 186 7.39 0.67 18.58
CA ILE A 186 8.06 1.74 17.84
C ILE A 186 9.43 1.24 17.41
N VAL A 187 9.71 1.37 16.12
CA VAL A 187 10.98 1.03 15.50
C VAL A 187 11.61 2.30 14.96
N SER A 188 12.87 2.57 15.31
CA SER A 188 13.64 3.69 14.76
C SER A 188 14.86 3.16 14.00
N PRO A 189 14.74 2.95 12.68
CA PRO A 189 15.81 2.41 11.87
C PRO A 189 17.09 3.25 11.90
N PRO A 190 17.04 4.62 11.88
CA PRO A 190 18.24 5.43 11.93
C PRO A 190 19.01 5.25 13.24
N ARG A 191 18.31 5.15 14.37
CA ARG A 191 18.92 4.93 15.68
C ARG A 191 19.60 3.56 15.77
N PHE A 192 18.89 2.53 15.30
CA PHE A 192 19.42 1.17 15.32
C PHE A 192 20.65 1.04 14.41
N GLY A 193 20.55 1.59 13.20
CA GLY A 193 21.68 1.67 12.28
C GLY A 193 22.87 2.43 12.85
N GLY A 194 22.62 3.55 13.55
CA GLY A 194 23.67 4.33 14.22
C GLY A 194 24.43 3.53 15.28
N TYR A 195 23.73 2.74 16.09
CA TYR A 195 24.39 1.87 17.08
C TYR A 195 25.25 0.80 16.40
N LEU A 196 24.74 0.15 15.36
CA LEU A 196 25.50 -0.86 14.62
C LEU A 196 26.73 -0.27 13.94
N MET A 197 26.61 0.92 13.34
CA MET A 197 27.76 1.60 12.73
C MET A 197 28.83 1.97 13.74
N ALA A 198 28.45 2.43 14.93
CA ALA A 198 29.40 2.75 15.98
C ALA A 198 30.12 1.49 16.48
N ASP A 199 29.42 0.41 16.69
CA ASP A 199 29.98 -0.86 17.15
C ASP A 199 30.91 -1.51 16.10
N ALA A 200 30.55 -1.38 14.83
CA ALA A 200 31.34 -1.88 13.70
C ALA A 200 32.73 -1.23 13.57
N VAL A 201 32.97 -0.08 14.22
CA VAL A 201 34.32 0.53 14.30
C VAL A 201 35.28 -0.37 15.05
N GLU A 202 34.80 -1.09 16.06
CA GLU A 202 35.66 -1.93 16.93
C GLU A 202 35.57 -3.42 16.48
N SER A 203 34.41 -3.91 16.07
CA SER A 203 34.18 -5.31 15.71
C SER A 203 33.03 -5.50 14.75
N ASN A 204 33.19 -6.34 13.75
CA ASN A 204 32.09 -6.74 12.85
C ASN A 204 31.15 -7.80 13.48
N ALA A 205 31.59 -8.46 14.58
CA ALA A 205 30.86 -9.61 15.12
C ALA A 205 29.42 -9.28 15.56
N THR A 206 29.21 -8.08 16.14
CA THR A 206 27.88 -7.64 16.53
C THR A 206 26.97 -7.39 15.32
N VAL A 207 27.51 -6.80 14.26
CA VAL A 207 26.77 -6.53 13.02
C VAL A 207 26.34 -7.85 12.37
N ASP A 208 27.28 -8.79 12.25
CA ASP A 208 27.01 -10.12 11.68
C ASP A 208 25.99 -10.88 12.52
N PHE A 209 26.14 -10.89 13.84
CA PHE A 209 25.18 -11.54 14.75
C PHE A 209 23.78 -10.93 14.64
N VAL A 210 23.64 -9.59 14.61
CA VAL A 210 22.35 -8.93 14.50
C VAL A 210 21.72 -9.19 13.14
N ALA A 211 22.52 -9.13 12.06
CA ALA A 211 22.03 -9.44 10.72
C ALA A 211 21.49 -10.88 10.65
N GLU A 212 22.21 -11.86 11.20
CA GLU A 212 21.75 -13.26 11.28
C GLU A 212 20.53 -13.43 12.18
N ALA A 213 20.46 -12.75 13.32
CA ALA A 213 19.34 -12.85 14.26
C ALA A 213 18.04 -12.23 13.75
N LEU A 214 18.13 -11.18 12.91
CA LEU A 214 16.98 -10.48 12.36
C LEU A 214 16.46 -11.09 11.06
N THR A 215 17.30 -11.81 10.30
CA THR A 215 16.91 -12.41 9.01
C THR A 215 16.30 -13.78 9.23
N PHE A 216 15.18 -14.08 8.56
CA PHE A 216 14.47 -15.36 8.72
C PHE A 216 15.33 -16.60 8.38
N HIS A 217 16.31 -16.43 7.48
CA HIS A 217 17.28 -17.49 7.12
C HIS A 217 18.56 -17.44 7.93
N GLY A 218 18.65 -16.60 8.96
CA GLY A 218 19.79 -16.52 9.85
C GLY A 218 19.92 -17.77 10.73
N GLY A 219 21.14 -18.04 11.19
CA GLY A 219 21.43 -19.20 12.03
C GLY A 219 20.78 -19.17 13.42
N TYR A 220 20.23 -18.01 13.84
CA TYR A 220 19.61 -17.80 15.12
C TYR A 220 18.14 -17.41 14.97
N GLN A 221 17.24 -18.05 15.70
CA GLN A 221 15.84 -17.67 15.79
C GLN A 221 15.55 -17.19 17.22
N LEU A 222 15.10 -15.94 17.34
CA LEU A 222 14.63 -15.39 18.62
C LEU A 222 13.18 -15.83 18.84
N HIS A 223 12.97 -16.69 19.86
CA HIS A 223 11.63 -17.09 20.29
C HIS A 223 11.30 -16.42 21.62
N GLU A 224 10.24 -15.61 21.64
CA GLU A 224 9.66 -15.13 22.89
C GLU A 224 8.71 -16.19 23.44
N ARG A 225 8.93 -16.61 24.67
CA ARG A 225 8.05 -17.53 25.40
C ARG A 225 7.83 -17.05 26.83
N ASP A 226 6.69 -17.37 27.37
CA ASP A 226 6.44 -17.12 28.78
C ASP A 226 7.40 -17.96 29.65
N PRO A 227 8.05 -17.36 30.65
CA PRO A 227 8.97 -18.08 31.53
C PRO A 227 8.21 -19.11 32.36
N SER A 228 8.80 -20.27 32.52
CA SER A 228 8.24 -21.29 33.41
C SER A 228 8.32 -20.86 34.91
N GLN A 229 7.46 -21.39 35.75
CA GLN A 229 7.47 -21.05 37.17
C GLN A 229 8.81 -21.34 37.86
N SER A 230 9.57 -22.31 37.36
CA SER A 230 10.92 -22.63 37.87
C SER A 230 11.95 -21.55 37.49
N GLU A 231 11.83 -20.96 36.29
CA GLU A 231 12.71 -19.87 35.83
C GLU A 231 12.43 -18.58 36.62
N ILE A 232 11.16 -18.25 36.85
CA ILE A 232 10.74 -17.11 37.66
C ILE A 232 11.33 -17.21 39.06
N ARG A 233 11.29 -18.41 39.70
CA ARG A 233 11.85 -18.66 41.05
C ARG A 233 13.38 -18.55 41.03
N ARG A 234 14.07 -18.91 39.97
CA ARG A 234 15.52 -18.81 39.82
C ARG A 234 15.96 -17.33 39.70
N ALA A 235 15.30 -16.58 38.80
CA ALA A 235 15.56 -15.15 38.67
C ALA A 235 15.30 -14.40 39.99
N ALA A 236 14.24 -14.71 40.74
CA ALA A 236 13.97 -14.08 42.01
C ALA A 236 15.05 -14.37 43.09
N ARG A 237 15.74 -15.51 43.02
CA ARG A 237 16.87 -15.83 43.94
C ARG A 237 18.14 -15.06 43.57
N ASP A 238 18.39 -14.81 42.28
CA ASP A 238 19.59 -14.11 41.81
C ASP A 238 19.53 -12.60 42.11
N PHE A 239 18.34 -12.04 42.37
CA PHE A 239 18.15 -10.63 42.78
C PHE A 239 18.17 -10.45 44.31
N THR A 240 18.25 -11.51 45.10
CA THR A 240 18.23 -11.46 46.60
C THR A 240 19.59 -11.77 47.19
N ASN A 241 20.64 -11.94 46.40
CA ASN A 241 22.05 -12.00 46.79
C ASN A 241 22.82 -10.77 46.25
#